data_3107f8ca9d52e1b85c38ae1486fed5c6
#
_entry.id   3107f8ca9d52e1b85c38ae1486fed5c6
#
_cell.length_a   1.000
_cell.length_b   1.000
_cell.length_c   1.000
_cell.angle_alpha   90.00
_cell.angle_beta   90.00
_cell.angle_gamma   90.00
#
_symmetry.space_group_name_H-M   'P 1'
#
loop_
_entity.id
_entity.type
_entity.pdbx_description
1 polymer ?
#
loop_
_entity_poly.entity_id
_entity_poly.type
_entity_poly.pdbx_seq_one_letter_code
_entity_poly.pdbx_strand_id
1 'polypeptide(L)' 'MKQVKLTLVKSAAGRLKAHRACARGLGLRKTWSSSVVIDTPENRGMINKISYMLRVEEVS' A
#
# COMPACT_ATOMS: atom_id res chain seq x y z
N MET A 1 8.06 9.45 14.28
CA MET A 1 6.93 9.44 13.35
C MET A 1 6.30 8.07 13.32
N LYS A 2 4.99 8.03 13.14
CA LYS A 2 4.30 6.74 13.04
C LYS A 2 4.63 6.05 11.72
N GLN A 3 4.77 4.76 11.80
CA GLN A 3 5.00 3.91 10.63
C GLN A 3 3.89 2.88 10.51
N VAL A 4 3.55 2.53 9.29
CA VAL A 4 2.56 1.51 9.02
C VAL A 4 3.15 0.45 8.11
N LYS A 5 2.82 -0.80 8.38
CA LYS A 5 3.20 -1.92 7.55
C LYS A 5 2.06 -2.25 6.61
N LEU A 6 2.36 -2.31 5.34
CA LEU A 6 1.38 -2.61 4.30
C LEU A 6 1.72 -3.96 3.68
N THR A 7 0.73 -4.81 3.54
CA THR A 7 0.87 -6.09 2.85
C THR A 7 -0.14 -6.15 1.72
N LEU A 8 0.34 -6.41 0.52
CA LEU A 8 -0.52 -6.53 -0.65
C LEU A 8 -1.16 -7.92 -0.63
N VAL A 9 -2.45 -7.98 -0.32
CA VAL A 9 -3.16 -9.26 -0.18
C VAL A 9 -3.92 -9.67 -1.44
N LYS A 10 -4.07 -8.75 -2.40
CA LYS A 10 -4.70 -9.04 -3.69
C LYS A 10 -3.79 -8.59 -4.81
N SER A 11 -3.82 -9.31 -5.93
CA SER A 11 -2.99 -8.95 -7.08
C SER A 11 -3.37 -7.59 -7.64
N ALA A 12 -2.37 -6.78 -7.95
CA ALA A 12 -2.57 -5.51 -8.63
C ALA A 12 -2.74 -5.69 -10.14
N ALA A 13 -2.44 -6.87 -10.66
CA ALA A 13 -2.63 -7.17 -12.08
C ALA A 13 -4.10 -7.08 -12.45
N GLY A 14 -4.41 -6.41 -13.55
CA GLY A 14 -5.79 -6.22 -13.97
C GLY A 14 -6.54 -5.12 -13.24
N ARG A 15 -5.91 -4.46 -12.28
CA ARG A 15 -6.50 -3.31 -11.59
C ARG A 15 -6.26 -2.03 -12.39
N LEU A 16 -6.95 -0.96 -11.98
CA LEU A 16 -6.78 0.34 -12.62
C LEU A 16 -5.32 0.79 -12.56
N LYS A 17 -4.88 1.45 -13.62
CA LYS A 17 -3.50 1.92 -13.72
C LYS A 17 -3.10 2.80 -12.53
N ALA A 18 -4.01 3.67 -12.10
CA ALA A 18 -3.76 4.53 -10.95
C ALA A 18 -3.54 3.73 -9.67
N HIS A 19 -4.30 2.66 -9.48
CA HIS A 19 -4.14 1.80 -8.31
C HIS A 19 -2.81 1.04 -8.33
N ARG A 20 -2.40 0.59 -9.50
CA ARG A 20 -1.10 -0.06 -9.68
C ARG A 20 0.04 0.90 -9.37
N ALA A 21 -0.09 2.14 -9.83
CA ALA A 21 0.90 3.18 -9.55
C ALA A 21 1.00 3.48 -8.05
N CYS A 22 -0.14 3.50 -7.35
CA CYS A 22 -0.15 3.68 -5.90
C CYS A 22 0.58 2.54 -5.18
N ALA A 23 0.33 1.31 -5.60
CA ALA A 23 1.01 0.15 -5.01
C ALA A 23 2.53 0.25 -5.24
N ARG A 24 2.95 0.62 -6.43
CA ARG A 24 4.37 0.82 -6.72
C ARG A 24 4.99 1.93 -5.90
N GLY A 25 4.27 3.03 -5.74
CA GLY A 25 4.74 4.15 -4.93
C GLY A 25 4.92 3.77 -3.47
N LEU A 26 4.17 2.78 -2.99
CA LEU A 26 4.29 2.27 -1.64
C LEU A 26 5.30 1.12 -1.52
N GLY A 27 5.93 0.73 -2.62
CA GLY A 27 6.92 -0.34 -2.61
C GLY A 27 6.36 -1.75 -2.74
N LEU A 28 5.09 -1.87 -3.09
CA LEU A 28 4.40 -3.15 -3.19
C LEU A 28 4.37 -3.58 -4.65
N ARG A 29 5.10 -4.61 -5.00
CA ARG A 29 5.23 -5.08 -6.39
C ARG A 29 4.49 -6.37 -6.68
N LYS A 30 4.38 -7.25 -5.71
CA LYS A 30 3.77 -8.57 -5.86
C LYS A 30 2.75 -8.81 -4.76
N THR A 31 1.81 -9.71 -5.02
CA THR A 31 0.90 -10.18 -3.99
C THR A 31 1.72 -10.76 -2.82
N TRP A 32 1.30 -10.45 -1.62
CA TRP A 32 1.94 -10.84 -0.36
C TRP A 32 3.29 -10.15 -0.09
N SER A 33 3.71 -9.21 -0.94
CA SER A 33 4.83 -8.35 -0.57
C SER A 33 4.40 -7.37 0.51
N SER A 34 5.33 -7.00 1.37
CA SER A 34 5.06 -6.05 2.44
C SER A 34 6.07 -4.92 2.42
N SER A 35 5.68 -3.78 2.94
CA SER A 35 6.53 -2.62 3.03
C SER A 35 6.13 -1.80 4.25
N VAL A 36 7.11 -1.15 4.86
CA VAL A 36 6.85 -0.23 5.97
C VAL A 36 7.04 1.19 5.45
N VAL A 37 6.04 2.02 5.63
CA VAL A 37 6.08 3.41 5.17
C VAL A 37 5.74 4.34 6.32
N ILE A 38 6.21 5.58 6.20
CA ILE A 38 5.90 6.61 7.19
C ILE A 38 4.46 7.06 6.99
N ASP A 39 3.74 7.25 8.07
CA ASP A 39 2.35 7.68 8.04
C ASP A 39 2.28 9.18 7.77
N THR A 40 2.35 9.55 6.50
CA THR A 40 2.21 10.93 6.05
C THR A 40 0.89 11.11 5.31
N PRO A 41 0.37 12.36 5.19
CA PRO A 41 -0.85 12.59 4.42
C PRO A 41 -0.77 12.06 2.98
N GLU A 42 0.41 12.18 2.35
CA GLU A 42 0.62 11.70 0.98
C GLU A 42 0.51 10.17 0.92
N ASN A 43 1.19 9.49 1.82
CA ASN A 43 1.12 8.03 1.89
C ASN A 43 -0.28 7.56 2.27
N ARG A 44 -0.94 8.26 3.17
CA ARG A 44 -2.33 7.96 3.53
C ARG A 44 -3.26 8.05 2.33
N GLY A 45 -3.08 9.05 1.49
CA GLY A 45 -3.88 9.19 0.27
C GLY A 45 -3.74 7.99 -0.64
N MET A 46 -2.51 7.51 -0.86
CA MET A 46 -2.27 6.32 -1.66
C MET A 46 -2.83 5.06 -1.00
N ILE A 47 -2.64 4.92 0.30
CA ILE A 47 -3.16 3.78 1.06
C ILE A 47 -4.69 3.71 0.94
N ASN A 48 -5.37 4.85 1.12
CA ASN A 48 -6.83 4.88 1.04
C ASN A 48 -7.36 4.48 -0.33
N LYS A 49 -6.65 4.82 -1.40
CA LYS A 49 -7.06 4.45 -2.76
C LYS A 49 -7.05 2.94 -2.97
N ILE A 50 -6.13 2.23 -2.36
CA ILE A 50 -5.94 0.81 -2.60
C ILE A 50 -6.11 -0.03 -1.33
N SER A 51 -6.73 0.54 -0.31
CA SER A 51 -6.91 -0.16 0.97
C SER A 51 -7.65 -1.49 0.81
N TYR A 52 -8.53 -1.60 -0.17
CA TYR A 52 -9.25 -2.85 -0.43
C TYR A 52 -8.33 -3.99 -0.88
N MET A 53 -7.10 -3.67 -1.30
CA MET A 53 -6.10 -4.65 -1.71
C MET A 53 -5.03 -4.87 -0.64
N LEU A 54 -5.07 -4.10 0.43
CA LEU A 54 -4.00 -4.08 1.42
C LEU A 54 -4.46 -4.52 2.78
N ARG A 55 -3.52 -5.09 3.51
CA ARG A 55 -3.63 -5.25 4.95
C ARG A 55 -2.74 -4.18 5.59
N VAL A 56 -3.31 -3.35 6.42
CA VAL A 56 -2.59 -2.24 7.06
C VAL A 56 -2.41 -2.54 8.55
N GLU A 57 -1.18 -2.46 9.02
CA GLU A 57 -0.85 -2.69 10.42
C GLU A 57 -0.02 -1.53 10.96
N GLU A 58 -0.33 -1.06 12.15
CA GLU A 58 0.52 -0.09 12.83
C GLU A 58 1.75 -0.79 13.38
N VAL A 59 2.91 -0.19 13.16
CA VAL A 59 4.19 -0.77 13.59
C VAL A 59 4.79 0.00 14.75
N SER A 60 4.45 1.26 14.90
CA SER A 60 4.98 2.06 15.99
C SER A 60 4.05 3.18 16.40
#